data_2a40f60e23942dbc49460ff1fc0cce2e
#
_entry.id   2a40f60e23942dbc49460ff1fc0cce2e
#
_cell.length_a   1.000
_cell.length_b   1.000
_cell.length_c   1.000
_cell.angle_alpha   90.00
_cell.angle_beta   90.00
_cell.angle_gamma   90.00
#
_symmetry.space_group_name_H-M   'P 1'
#
loop_
_entity.id
_entity.type
_entity.pdbx_description
1 polymer ?
#
loop_
_entity_poly.entity_id
_entity_poly.type
_entity_poly.pdbx_seq_one_letter_code
_entity_poly.pdbx_strand_id
1 'polypeptide(L)'
;GLAGGDLARARRFRAIAMSGLWAPAGLRRMTVALSDGKVVGFVQSGTEEAAAITPRLAWQVLRVFGFPGIIEFLRRDRLRGRVTIPAPPNAYHIAEIHVAEYSRGLGAGGALMDEAERMARAAGARQMSLTTTTSNPARRLYERHGFRVMESRTDPGFERVTGVAGRILMVKDLG
;
A
#
# COMPACT_ATOMS: atom_id res chain seq x y z
N GLY A 1 -10.17 -7.79 4.50
CA GLY A 1 -9.91 -7.34 3.15
C GLY A 1 -11.17 -7.08 2.34
N LEU A 2 -11.02 -6.46 1.17
CA LEU A 2 -12.13 -6.10 0.27
C LEU A 2 -12.97 -7.31 -0.20
N ALA A 3 -12.43 -8.51 -0.17
CA ALA A 3 -13.07 -9.74 -0.63
C ALA A 3 -13.91 -10.49 0.42
N GLY A 4 -14.22 -9.87 1.57
CA GLY A 4 -15.15 -10.46 2.53
C GLY A 4 -14.67 -11.73 3.22
N GLY A 5 -13.35 -11.98 3.29
CA GLY A 5 -12.78 -13.19 3.88
C GLY A 5 -12.65 -14.38 2.91
N ASP A 6 -13.22 -14.32 1.70
CA ASP A 6 -13.03 -15.32 0.66
C ASP A 6 -11.65 -15.17 -0.01
N LEU A 7 -10.70 -16.02 0.37
CA LEU A 7 -9.34 -16.01 -0.14
C LEU A 7 -9.24 -16.30 -1.65
N ALA A 8 -10.10 -17.14 -2.21
CA ALA A 8 -10.10 -17.43 -3.63
C ALA A 8 -10.55 -16.21 -4.44
N ARG A 9 -11.59 -15.53 -3.97
CA ARG A 9 -12.07 -14.28 -4.55
C ARG A 9 -11.06 -13.15 -4.39
N ALA A 10 -10.39 -13.04 -3.22
CA ALA A 10 -9.31 -12.09 -2.99
C ALA A 10 -8.12 -12.31 -3.94
N ARG A 11 -7.72 -13.55 -4.17
CA ARG A 11 -6.65 -13.90 -5.12
C ARG A 11 -7.02 -13.56 -6.56
N ARG A 12 -8.26 -13.86 -6.99
CA ARG A 12 -8.75 -13.49 -8.34
C ARG A 12 -8.79 -11.98 -8.52
N PHE A 13 -9.30 -11.24 -7.53
CA PHE A 13 -9.31 -9.77 -7.58
C PHE A 13 -7.89 -9.19 -7.65
N ARG A 14 -6.98 -9.70 -6.82
CA ARG A 14 -5.57 -9.27 -6.83
C ARG A 14 -4.90 -9.58 -8.18
N ALA A 15 -5.14 -10.74 -8.77
CA ALA A 15 -4.63 -11.09 -10.09
C ALA A 15 -5.17 -10.15 -11.18
N ILE A 16 -6.46 -9.81 -11.15
CA ILE A 16 -7.07 -8.88 -12.10
C ILE A 16 -6.56 -7.46 -11.88
N ALA A 17 -6.47 -7.00 -10.64
CA ALA A 17 -5.91 -5.69 -10.32
C ALA A 17 -4.45 -5.55 -10.79
N MET A 18 -3.64 -6.57 -10.57
CA MET A 18 -2.24 -6.59 -11.01
C MET A 18 -2.08 -6.72 -12.53
N SER A 19 -2.95 -7.48 -13.22
CA SER A 19 -2.85 -7.68 -14.67
C SER A 19 -3.46 -6.54 -15.51
N GLY A 20 -4.43 -5.83 -14.97
CA GLY A 20 -5.21 -4.83 -15.73
C GLY A 20 -4.90 -3.37 -15.43
N LEU A 21 -4.61 -3.05 -14.17
CA LEU A 21 -4.43 -1.67 -13.70
C LEU A 21 -2.99 -1.31 -13.35
N TRP A 22 -2.23 -2.29 -12.86
CA TRP A 22 -0.96 -2.04 -12.20
C TRP A 22 0.23 -2.60 -12.96
N ALA A 23 0.00 -3.49 -13.95
CA ALA A 23 1.07 -4.29 -14.51
C ALA A 23 2.19 -3.49 -15.22
N PRO A 24 1.97 -2.50 -16.08
CA PRO A 24 3.10 -1.81 -16.72
C PRO A 24 3.73 -0.72 -15.83
N ALA A 25 2.92 0.09 -15.15
CA ALA A 25 3.42 1.19 -14.30
C ALA A 25 3.84 0.70 -12.91
N GLY A 26 3.10 -0.26 -12.32
CA GLY A 26 3.37 -0.80 -10.99
C GLY A 26 4.68 -1.59 -10.93
N LEU A 27 4.96 -2.44 -11.92
CA LEU A 27 6.21 -3.21 -11.97
C LEU A 27 7.44 -2.33 -12.20
N ARG A 28 7.32 -1.22 -12.90
CA ARG A 28 8.42 -0.26 -13.10
C ARG A 28 8.85 0.46 -11.82
N ARG A 29 7.97 0.45 -10.79
CA ARG A 29 8.19 1.10 -9.49
C ARG A 29 8.45 0.11 -8.36
N MET A 30 8.64 -1.17 -8.69
CA MET A 30 8.87 -2.22 -7.70
C MET A 30 10.35 -2.56 -7.63
N THR A 31 10.92 -2.46 -6.44
CA THR A 31 12.27 -2.95 -6.12
C THR A 31 12.15 -4.19 -5.26
N VAL A 32 12.95 -5.21 -5.54
CA VAL A 32 12.97 -6.47 -4.78
C VAL A 32 14.27 -6.61 -4.00
N ALA A 33 14.17 -7.15 -2.80
CA ALA A 33 15.33 -7.59 -2.02
C ALA A 33 15.61 -9.07 -2.29
N LEU A 34 16.87 -9.39 -2.56
CA LEU A 34 17.32 -10.75 -2.76
C LEU A 34 18.25 -11.16 -1.61
N SER A 35 18.12 -12.41 -1.15
CA SER A 35 19.11 -13.09 -0.30
C SER A 35 19.34 -14.48 -0.86
N ASP A 36 20.59 -14.84 -1.11
CA ASP A 36 20.98 -16.11 -1.71
C ASP A 36 20.21 -16.43 -3.02
N GLY A 37 20.00 -15.42 -3.85
CA GLY A 37 19.27 -15.53 -5.12
C GLY A 37 17.74 -15.68 -4.99
N LYS A 38 17.18 -15.62 -3.77
CA LYS A 38 15.74 -15.72 -3.51
C LYS A 38 15.17 -14.35 -3.18
N VAL A 39 13.94 -14.07 -3.68
CA VAL A 39 13.22 -12.85 -3.32
C VAL A 39 12.75 -12.95 -1.87
N VAL A 40 13.25 -12.09 -1.00
CA VAL A 40 12.92 -12.02 0.42
C VAL A 40 12.04 -10.84 0.78
N GLY A 41 11.82 -9.91 -0.14
CA GLY A 41 10.94 -8.78 0.07
C GLY A 41 10.84 -7.88 -1.16
N PHE A 42 9.95 -6.89 -1.10
CA PHE A 42 9.84 -5.86 -2.13
C PHE A 42 9.34 -4.56 -1.52
N VAL A 43 9.63 -3.45 -2.21
CA VAL A 43 9.02 -2.16 -2.00
C VAL A 43 8.45 -1.64 -3.31
N GLN A 44 7.23 -1.12 -3.25
CA GLN A 44 6.61 -0.39 -4.34
C GLN A 44 6.51 1.08 -3.94
N SER A 45 7.12 1.94 -4.73
CA SER A 45 7.22 3.37 -4.41
C SER A 45 7.27 4.21 -5.68
N GLY A 46 6.91 5.48 -5.56
CA GLY A 46 6.91 6.43 -6.68
C GLY A 46 6.07 7.66 -6.38
N THR A 47 5.98 8.58 -7.34
CA THR A 47 4.99 9.66 -7.30
C THR A 47 3.60 9.07 -7.52
N GLU A 48 2.62 9.44 -6.68
CA GLU A 48 1.24 8.99 -6.84
C GLU A 48 0.66 9.57 -8.14
N GLU A 49 0.36 8.68 -9.08
CA GLU A 49 -0.61 8.96 -10.14
C GLU A 49 -1.91 8.26 -9.77
N ALA A 50 -2.99 9.02 -9.65
CA ALA A 50 -4.30 8.46 -9.39
C ALA A 50 -4.68 7.49 -10.52
N ALA A 51 -4.81 6.21 -10.19
CA ALA A 51 -5.28 5.22 -11.14
C ALA A 51 -6.75 5.51 -11.49
N ALA A 52 -7.03 5.87 -12.72
CA ALA A 52 -8.37 6.08 -13.19
C ALA A 52 -9.12 4.73 -13.27
N ILE A 53 -10.34 4.69 -12.76
CA ILE A 53 -11.22 3.53 -12.94
C ILE A 53 -11.68 3.51 -14.39
N THR A 54 -11.13 2.58 -15.18
CA THR A 54 -11.56 2.39 -16.55
C THR A 54 -12.85 1.57 -16.63
N PRO A 55 -13.69 1.74 -17.66
CA PRO A 55 -14.89 0.90 -17.87
C PRO A 55 -14.57 -0.60 -17.92
N ARG A 56 -13.41 -0.96 -18.47
CA ARG A 56 -12.91 -2.34 -18.50
C ARG A 56 -12.68 -2.90 -17.09
N LEU A 57 -12.12 -2.10 -16.21
CA LEU A 57 -11.92 -2.50 -14.81
C LEU A 57 -13.25 -2.65 -14.08
N ALA A 58 -14.18 -1.70 -14.24
CA ALA A 58 -15.50 -1.78 -13.65
C ALA A 58 -16.21 -3.06 -14.08
N TRP A 59 -16.12 -3.44 -15.35
CA TRP A 59 -16.64 -4.71 -15.88
C TRP A 59 -15.98 -5.94 -15.26
N GLN A 60 -14.65 -5.95 -15.12
CA GLN A 60 -13.93 -7.05 -14.48
C GLN A 60 -14.31 -7.20 -13.00
N VAL A 61 -14.47 -6.10 -12.28
CA VAL A 61 -14.94 -6.10 -10.89
C VAL A 61 -16.35 -6.67 -10.80
N LEU A 62 -17.26 -6.27 -11.71
CA LEU A 62 -18.62 -6.80 -11.78
C LEU A 62 -18.63 -8.32 -12.01
N ARG A 63 -17.80 -8.81 -12.94
CA ARG A 63 -17.71 -10.26 -13.21
C ARG A 63 -17.18 -11.08 -12.04
N VAL A 64 -16.29 -10.51 -11.22
CA VAL A 64 -15.69 -11.23 -10.07
C VAL A 64 -16.60 -11.22 -8.86
N PHE A 65 -17.25 -10.09 -8.59
CA PHE A 65 -18.02 -9.89 -7.36
C PHE A 65 -19.52 -10.12 -7.53
N GLY A 66 -20.05 -10.07 -8.76
CA GLY A 66 -21.48 -10.04 -9.02
C GLY A 66 -22.15 -8.80 -8.41
N PHE A 67 -23.45 -8.66 -8.62
CA PHE A 67 -24.19 -7.48 -8.16
C PHE A 67 -24.20 -7.32 -6.62
N PRO A 68 -24.46 -8.37 -5.80
CA PRO A 68 -24.40 -8.26 -4.34
C PRO A 68 -23.00 -7.94 -3.83
N GLY A 69 -21.96 -8.47 -4.48
CA GLY A 69 -20.57 -8.22 -4.10
C GLY A 69 -20.13 -6.79 -4.38
N ILE A 70 -20.69 -6.13 -5.38
CA ILE A 70 -20.43 -4.70 -5.64
C ILE A 70 -20.98 -3.83 -4.50
N ILE A 71 -22.18 -4.10 -4.02
CA ILE A 71 -22.77 -3.33 -2.90
C ILE A 71 -21.87 -3.44 -1.67
N GLU A 72 -21.41 -4.64 -1.34
CA GLU A 72 -20.50 -4.85 -0.21
C GLU A 72 -19.12 -4.18 -0.47
N PHE A 73 -18.61 -4.24 -1.68
CA PHE A 73 -17.39 -3.54 -2.07
C PHE A 73 -17.52 -2.03 -1.88
N LEU A 74 -18.58 -1.41 -2.38
CA LEU A 74 -18.85 0.03 -2.23
C LEU A 74 -19.04 0.44 -0.77
N ARG A 75 -19.74 -0.39 0.01
CA ARG A 75 -19.90 -0.17 1.45
C ARG A 75 -18.55 -0.14 2.17
N ARG A 76 -17.69 -1.10 1.88
CA ARG A 76 -16.34 -1.19 2.47
C ARG A 76 -15.42 -0.08 1.98
N ASP A 77 -15.51 0.27 0.72
CA ASP A 77 -14.74 1.37 0.15
C ASP A 77 -15.14 2.72 0.78
N ARG A 78 -16.44 2.93 1.03
CA ARG A 78 -16.92 4.10 1.77
C ARG A 78 -16.38 4.17 3.20
N LEU A 79 -16.33 3.03 3.91
CA LEU A 79 -15.73 2.97 5.25
C LEU A 79 -14.22 3.24 5.20
N ARG A 80 -13.55 2.70 4.20
CA ARG A 80 -12.13 2.94 3.96
C ARG A 80 -11.86 4.42 3.64
N GLY A 81 -12.74 5.07 2.87
CA GLY A 81 -12.67 6.49 2.56
C GLY A 81 -12.64 7.39 3.79
N ARG A 82 -13.32 7.00 4.88
CA ARG A 82 -13.33 7.76 6.15
C ARG A 82 -11.97 7.83 6.84
N VAL A 83 -11.14 6.82 6.65
CA VAL A 83 -9.78 6.74 7.22
C VAL A 83 -8.68 6.94 6.18
N THR A 84 -9.04 7.21 4.93
CA THR A 84 -8.06 7.50 3.88
C THR A 84 -7.49 8.90 4.08
N ILE A 85 -6.18 8.96 4.16
CA ILE A 85 -5.40 10.19 4.25
C ILE A 85 -4.64 10.31 2.94
N PRO A 86 -4.86 11.36 2.14
CA PRO A 86 -4.12 11.56 0.89
C PRO A 86 -2.64 11.83 1.20
N ALA A 87 -1.77 11.35 0.33
CA ALA A 87 -0.35 11.70 0.40
C ALA A 87 -0.16 13.20 0.13
N PRO A 88 0.85 13.84 0.73
CA PRO A 88 1.20 15.22 0.39
C PRO A 88 1.51 15.35 -1.10
N PRO A 89 1.14 16.48 -1.75
CA PRO A 89 1.48 16.74 -3.14
C PRO A 89 2.99 16.64 -3.36
N ASN A 90 3.39 16.02 -4.46
CA ASN A 90 4.81 15.85 -4.85
C ASN A 90 5.66 15.03 -3.87
N ALA A 91 5.08 14.36 -2.87
CA ALA A 91 5.80 13.42 -2.05
C ALA A 91 6.07 12.12 -2.83
N TYR A 92 7.26 11.56 -2.65
CA TYR A 92 7.56 10.21 -3.13
C TYR A 92 6.90 9.20 -2.19
N HIS A 93 5.88 8.52 -2.66
CA HIS A 93 5.03 7.67 -1.82
C HIS A 93 5.49 6.21 -1.82
N ILE A 94 5.61 5.62 -0.63
CA ILE A 94 5.75 4.17 -0.48
C ILE A 94 4.34 3.57 -0.40
N ALA A 95 3.92 2.95 -1.49
CA ALA A 95 2.60 2.35 -1.62
C ALA A 95 2.51 1.00 -0.89
N GLU A 96 3.56 0.18 -0.99
CA GLU A 96 3.61 -1.13 -0.35
C GLU A 96 5.07 -1.50 -0.02
N ILE A 97 5.30 -2.07 1.16
CA ILE A 97 6.56 -2.72 1.52
C ILE A 97 6.24 -4.06 2.18
N HIS A 98 6.90 -5.09 1.73
CA HIS A 98 6.71 -6.44 2.25
C HIS A 98 8.05 -7.15 2.43
N VAL A 99 8.21 -7.84 3.56
CA VAL A 99 9.35 -8.71 3.84
C VAL A 99 8.81 -10.08 4.23
N ALA A 100 9.34 -11.11 3.59
CA ALA A 100 8.98 -12.50 3.90
C ALA A 100 9.23 -12.80 5.38
N GLU A 101 8.34 -13.55 5.99
CA GLU A 101 8.35 -13.78 7.45
C GLU A 101 9.68 -14.36 7.93
N TYR A 102 10.21 -15.34 7.19
CA TYR A 102 11.49 -15.99 7.48
C TYR A 102 12.72 -15.07 7.33
N SER A 103 12.56 -13.89 6.73
CA SER A 103 13.61 -12.90 6.52
C SER A 103 13.43 -11.62 7.35
N ARG A 104 12.43 -11.61 8.24
CA ARG A 104 12.24 -10.49 9.17
C ARG A 104 13.35 -10.47 10.21
N GLY A 105 13.74 -9.27 10.63
CA GLY A 105 14.85 -9.10 11.59
C GLY A 105 16.25 -9.21 10.97
N LEU A 106 16.38 -9.62 9.70
CA LEU A 106 17.66 -9.77 8.99
C LEU A 106 18.07 -8.54 8.16
N GLY A 107 17.46 -7.39 8.39
CA GLY A 107 17.83 -6.13 7.72
C GLY A 107 17.14 -5.87 6.36
N ALA A 108 16.45 -6.84 5.76
CA ALA A 108 15.83 -6.68 4.42
C ALA A 108 14.86 -5.49 4.34
N GLY A 109 14.08 -5.24 5.40
CA GLY A 109 13.17 -4.09 5.46
C GLY A 109 13.91 -2.76 5.47
N GLY A 110 15.03 -2.68 6.19
CA GLY A 110 15.90 -1.51 6.20
C GLY A 110 16.47 -1.24 4.81
N ALA A 111 17.07 -2.25 4.19
CA ALA A 111 17.65 -2.12 2.85
C ALA A 111 16.59 -1.66 1.79
N LEU A 112 15.36 -2.15 1.88
CA LEU A 112 14.27 -1.70 1.02
C LEU A 112 13.88 -0.24 1.28
N MET A 113 13.92 0.22 2.54
CA MET A 113 13.65 1.62 2.89
C MET A 113 14.76 2.54 2.39
N ASP A 114 16.03 2.12 2.54
CA ASP A 114 17.21 2.87 2.06
C ASP A 114 17.16 3.01 0.54
N GLU A 115 16.80 1.94 -0.17
CA GLU A 115 16.67 1.97 -1.62
C GLU A 115 15.51 2.86 -2.08
N ALA A 116 14.37 2.81 -1.39
CA ALA A 116 13.23 3.70 -1.67
C ALA A 116 13.64 5.18 -1.47
N GLU A 117 14.43 5.48 -0.45
CA GLU A 117 14.96 6.84 -0.22
C GLU A 117 15.93 7.25 -1.32
N ARG A 118 16.85 6.37 -1.72
CA ARG A 118 17.77 6.62 -2.83
C ARG A 118 17.01 6.95 -4.11
N MET A 119 15.95 6.19 -4.41
CA MET A 119 15.09 6.43 -5.57
C MET A 119 14.32 7.75 -5.46
N ALA A 120 13.82 8.10 -4.27
CA ALA A 120 13.14 9.36 -4.02
C ALA A 120 14.08 10.56 -4.27
N ARG A 121 15.30 10.51 -3.76
CA ARG A 121 16.33 11.53 -4.00
C ARG A 121 16.71 11.63 -5.48
N ALA A 122 16.89 10.50 -6.16
CA ALA A 122 17.17 10.47 -7.60
C ALA A 122 16.02 11.05 -8.44
N ALA A 123 14.78 10.96 -7.95
CA ALA A 123 13.61 11.58 -8.57
C ALA A 123 13.45 13.08 -8.21
N GLY A 124 14.37 13.67 -7.44
CA GLY A 124 14.29 15.06 -7.01
C GLY A 124 13.20 15.34 -5.97
N ALA A 125 12.68 14.30 -5.30
CA ALA A 125 11.67 14.49 -4.27
C ALA A 125 12.28 15.12 -3.02
N ARG A 126 11.55 16.07 -2.44
CA ARG A 126 11.94 16.72 -1.17
C ARG A 126 11.35 16.06 0.06
N GLN A 127 10.37 15.19 -0.16
CA GLN A 127 9.65 14.52 0.91
C GLN A 127 9.24 13.11 0.48
N MET A 128 9.30 12.17 1.41
CA MET A 128 8.70 10.84 1.27
C MET A 128 7.46 10.73 2.14
N SER A 129 6.53 9.89 1.74
CA SER A 129 5.33 9.58 2.51
C SER A 129 5.00 8.09 2.46
N LEU A 130 4.27 7.61 3.45
CA LEU A 130 3.63 6.30 3.46
C LEU A 130 2.34 6.36 4.29
N THR A 131 1.41 5.47 3.97
CA THR A 131 0.21 5.30 4.78
C THR A 131 0.14 3.87 5.31
N THR A 132 -0.05 3.72 6.62
CA THR A 132 -0.15 2.41 7.26
C THR A 132 -1.29 2.36 8.26
N THR A 133 -1.53 1.21 8.88
CA THR A 133 -2.56 1.08 9.93
C THR A 133 -2.01 1.54 11.28
N THR A 134 -2.90 1.99 12.16
CA THR A 134 -2.54 2.48 13.51
C THR A 134 -1.81 1.41 14.34
N SER A 135 -2.09 0.13 14.11
CA SER A 135 -1.53 -1.02 14.85
C SER A 135 -0.41 -1.75 14.09
N ASN A 136 0.10 -1.19 12.98
CA ASN A 136 1.13 -1.87 12.19
C ASN A 136 2.47 -1.94 12.96
N PRO A 137 3.01 -3.13 13.25
CA PRO A 137 4.29 -3.27 13.94
C PRO A 137 5.50 -2.72 13.14
N ALA A 138 5.37 -2.57 11.81
CA ALA A 138 6.39 -1.97 10.95
C ALA A 138 6.56 -0.45 11.21
N ARG A 139 5.68 0.17 11.99
CA ARG A 139 5.80 1.58 12.37
C ARG A 139 7.18 1.91 12.96
N ARG A 140 7.73 1.02 13.82
CA ARG A 140 9.07 1.20 14.40
C ARG A 140 10.18 1.21 13.34
N LEU A 141 10.01 0.47 12.24
CA LEU A 141 10.95 0.51 11.12
C LEU A 141 10.91 1.90 10.47
N TYR A 142 9.72 2.43 10.18
CA TYR A 142 9.56 3.74 9.54
C TYR A 142 10.11 4.86 10.42
N GLU A 143 9.84 4.83 11.73
CA GLU A 143 10.37 5.81 12.69
C GLU A 143 11.91 5.80 12.73
N ARG A 144 12.56 4.62 12.71
CA ARG A 144 14.03 4.52 12.63
C ARG A 144 14.60 5.08 11.33
N HIS A 145 13.82 5.05 10.23
CA HIS A 145 14.19 5.67 8.95
C HIS A 145 13.79 7.15 8.86
N GLY A 146 13.43 7.79 9.98
CA GLY A 146 13.15 9.21 10.07
C GLY A 146 11.75 9.64 9.65
N PHE A 147 10.82 8.69 9.46
CA PHE A 147 9.42 9.01 9.25
C PHE A 147 8.76 9.42 10.56
N ARG A 148 7.94 10.46 10.52
CA ARG A 148 7.12 10.92 11.63
C ARG A 148 5.65 10.88 11.27
N VAL A 149 4.77 10.66 12.24
CA VAL A 149 3.33 10.73 12.02
C VAL A 149 2.94 12.16 11.72
N MET A 150 2.31 12.37 10.57
CA MET A 150 1.75 13.66 10.16
C MET A 150 0.26 13.76 10.49
N GLU A 151 -0.49 12.69 10.23
CA GLU A 151 -1.94 12.64 10.44
C GLU A 151 -2.38 11.23 10.84
N SER A 152 -3.43 11.16 11.64
CA SER A 152 -4.08 9.90 12.03
C SER A 152 -5.59 10.05 11.90
N ARG A 153 -6.24 9.06 11.28
CA ARG A 153 -7.71 8.97 11.17
C ARG A 153 -8.18 7.63 11.69
N THR A 154 -9.17 7.67 12.57
CA THR A 154 -9.83 6.49 13.12
C THR A 154 -11.33 6.54 12.85
N ASP A 155 -11.97 5.38 12.70
CA ASP A 155 -13.43 5.27 12.52
C ASP A 155 -13.92 3.95 13.13
N PRO A 156 -14.90 4.01 14.05
CA PRO A 156 -15.43 2.80 14.70
C PRO A 156 -16.10 1.82 13.73
N GLY A 157 -16.67 2.32 12.63
CA GLY A 157 -17.23 1.48 11.57
C GLY A 157 -16.16 0.73 10.80
N PHE A 158 -15.05 1.39 10.52
CA PHE A 158 -13.88 0.78 9.89
C PHE A 158 -13.27 -0.29 10.83
N GLU A 159 -13.11 0.02 12.12
CA GLU A 159 -12.58 -0.90 13.12
C GLU A 159 -13.41 -2.18 13.24
N ARG A 160 -14.74 -2.07 13.34
CA ARG A 160 -15.64 -3.24 13.40
C ARG A 160 -15.49 -4.19 12.20
N VAL A 161 -15.17 -3.67 11.02
CA VAL A 161 -15.05 -4.46 9.78
C VAL A 161 -13.64 -5.00 9.58
N THR A 162 -12.61 -4.29 10.03
CA THR A 162 -11.21 -4.61 9.72
C THR A 162 -10.40 -5.10 10.90
N GLY A 163 -10.88 -4.88 12.13
CA GLY A 163 -10.14 -5.14 13.37
C GLY A 163 -9.04 -4.09 13.65
N VAL A 164 -9.02 -2.98 12.91
CA VAL A 164 -8.01 -1.93 13.03
C VAL A 164 -8.69 -0.58 13.20
N ALA A 165 -8.33 0.19 14.23
CA ALA A 165 -8.96 1.45 14.54
C ALA A 165 -8.89 2.50 13.41
N GLY A 166 -7.83 2.46 12.60
CA GLY A 166 -7.67 3.43 11.52
C GLY A 166 -6.34 3.38 10.80
N ARG A 167 -6.00 4.51 10.18
CA ARG A 167 -4.76 4.67 9.40
C ARG A 167 -3.98 5.89 9.86
N ILE A 168 -2.67 5.84 9.65
CA ILE A 168 -1.75 6.96 9.87
C ILE A 168 -1.01 7.26 8.58
N LEU A 169 -0.85 8.54 8.30
CA LEU A 169 0.08 9.06 7.30
C LEU A 169 1.39 9.40 8.02
N MET A 170 2.48 8.87 7.51
CA MET A 170 3.81 9.20 7.99
C MET A 170 4.61 9.87 6.88
N VAL A 171 5.43 10.84 7.23
CA VAL A 171 6.26 11.62 6.29
C VAL A 171 7.69 11.69 6.77
N LYS A 172 8.61 11.85 5.80
CA LYS A 172 10.02 12.10 6.00
C LYS A 172 10.47 13.21 5.05
N ASP A 173 11.09 14.25 5.57
CA ASP A 173 11.74 15.27 4.76
C ASP A 173 13.11 14.76 4.31
N LEU A 174 13.49 15.05 3.08
CA LEU A 174 14.76 14.60 2.48
C LEU A 174 15.84 15.68 2.43
N GLY A 175 15.50 16.90 2.78
CA GLY A 175 16.42 18.04 2.70
C GLY A 175 16.45 18.67 1.32
#